data_07f0711fec10ba0a45579f130965e305
#
_entry.id   07f0711fec10ba0a45579f130965e305
#
_cell.length_a   1.000
_cell.length_b   1.000
_cell.length_c   1.000
_cell.angle_alpha   90.00
_cell.angle_beta   90.00
_cell.angle_gamma   90.00
#
_symmetry.space_group_name_H-M   'P 1'
#
loop_
_entity.id
_entity.type
_entity.pdbx_description
1 polymer ?
#
loop_
_entity_poly.entity_id
_entity_poly.type
_entity_poly.pdbx_seq_one_letter_code
_entity_poly.pdbx_strand_id
1 'polypeptide(L)'
;MDTGRRAEGSKPDPDPNPNEAMWRAILDGTDPVYARNRGRLKHLPGAPRCKMCAAPFGGPAGILMRWRGHAPWPNNPDYCGACFQLLDRYHGGAEIESSFLFADIRGSTTLAEGMSPTAFRTLLDRFYDVAVRVLVAHDGIVDKFVGDEVVGIFIPALAHDEHPASAIAAARALLEATGHDGPGEPWLPVGVGVATGTAFVGS
;
A
#
# COMPACT_ATOMS: atom_id res chain seq x y z
N MET A 1 46.28 -16.17 -36.97
CA MET A 1 44.81 -16.27 -37.08
C MET A 1 44.25 -15.54 -35.89
N ASP A 2 43.90 -14.29 -36.15
CA ASP A 2 43.40 -13.35 -35.14
C ASP A 2 41.87 -13.46 -35.13
N THR A 3 41.28 -13.99 -34.05
CA THR A 3 39.83 -14.07 -33.86
C THR A 3 39.39 -12.86 -33.06
N GLY A 4 39.07 -11.78 -33.78
CA GLY A 4 38.46 -10.58 -33.23
C GLY A 4 37.15 -10.93 -32.50
N ARG A 5 37.18 -10.83 -31.16
CA ARG A 5 36.01 -10.88 -30.30
C ARG A 5 35.23 -9.57 -30.48
N ARG A 6 34.12 -9.62 -31.20
CA ARG A 6 33.17 -8.49 -31.31
C ARG A 6 32.65 -8.20 -29.91
N ALA A 7 32.86 -6.96 -29.45
CA ALA A 7 32.17 -6.44 -28.28
C ALA A 7 30.67 -6.46 -28.56
N GLU A 8 29.92 -7.25 -27.80
CA GLU A 8 28.46 -7.15 -27.74
C GLU A 8 28.12 -5.75 -27.24
N GLY A 9 27.47 -4.96 -28.10
CA GLY A 9 26.95 -3.66 -27.74
C GLY A 9 25.93 -3.81 -26.62
N SER A 10 26.21 -3.19 -25.48
CA SER A 10 25.23 -3.03 -24.41
C SER A 10 23.97 -2.40 -25.01
N LYS A 11 22.81 -3.04 -24.78
CA LYS A 11 21.52 -2.36 -25.05
C LYS A 11 21.56 -0.99 -24.39
N PRO A 12 21.09 0.08 -25.08
CA PRO A 12 20.94 1.37 -24.42
C PRO A 12 20.04 1.19 -23.21
N ASP A 13 20.42 1.80 -22.08
CA ASP A 13 19.55 1.91 -20.91
C ASP A 13 18.19 2.45 -21.36
N PRO A 14 17.09 1.90 -20.85
CA PRO A 14 15.77 2.45 -21.14
C PRO A 14 15.75 3.94 -20.81
N ASP A 15 15.08 4.73 -21.63
CA ASP A 15 14.93 6.18 -21.44
C ASP A 15 14.65 6.50 -19.96
N PRO A 16 15.39 7.44 -19.35
CA PRO A 16 15.20 7.75 -17.95
C PRO A 16 13.73 8.15 -17.75
N ASN A 17 13.06 7.53 -16.75
CA ASN A 17 11.70 7.84 -16.37
C ASN A 17 11.62 9.35 -16.01
N PRO A 18 10.95 10.19 -16.81
CA PRO A 18 10.96 11.64 -16.64
C PRO A 18 10.35 12.07 -15.30
N ASN A 19 9.58 11.19 -14.66
CA ASN A 19 8.89 11.46 -13.40
C ASN A 19 9.60 10.83 -12.20
N GLU A 20 10.73 10.15 -12.36
CA GLU A 20 11.39 9.41 -11.28
C GLU A 20 11.71 10.28 -10.05
N ALA A 21 12.28 11.46 -10.27
CA ALA A 21 12.64 12.36 -9.17
C ALA A 21 11.41 12.83 -8.38
N MET A 22 10.31 13.10 -9.07
CA MET A 22 9.03 13.46 -8.45
C MET A 22 8.44 12.27 -7.67
N TRP A 23 8.43 11.07 -8.27
CA TRP A 23 7.96 9.86 -7.61
C TRP A 23 8.77 9.56 -6.36
N ARG A 24 10.09 9.62 -6.45
CA ARG A 24 10.99 9.43 -5.32
C ARG A 24 10.67 10.39 -4.18
N ALA A 25 10.54 11.69 -4.47
CA ALA A 25 10.22 12.70 -3.46
C ALA A 25 8.85 12.48 -2.80
N ILE A 26 7.86 12.01 -3.57
CA ILE A 26 6.54 11.67 -3.03
C ILE A 26 6.60 10.44 -2.14
N LEU A 27 7.26 9.37 -2.59
CA LEU A 27 7.34 8.09 -1.88
C LEU A 27 8.21 8.17 -0.63
N ASP A 28 9.26 9.02 -0.63
CA ASP A 28 10.10 9.31 0.53
C ASP A 28 9.47 10.37 1.47
N GLY A 29 8.36 11.00 1.07
CA GLY A 29 7.71 12.06 1.84
C GLY A 29 8.43 13.40 1.85
N THR A 30 9.43 13.60 0.97
CA THR A 30 10.25 14.82 0.89
C THR A 30 9.71 15.86 -0.09
N ASP A 31 8.65 15.55 -0.84
CA ASP A 31 8.07 16.48 -1.81
C ASP A 31 7.60 17.78 -1.14
N PRO A 32 8.12 18.97 -1.57
CA PRO A 32 7.86 20.24 -0.91
C PRO A 32 6.39 20.69 -1.04
N VAL A 33 5.66 20.26 -2.06
CA VAL A 33 4.25 20.60 -2.24
C VAL A 33 3.41 19.81 -1.24
N TYR A 34 3.69 18.50 -1.08
CA TYR A 34 3.05 17.68 -0.06
C TYR A 34 3.35 18.16 1.35
N ALA A 35 4.62 18.40 1.66
CA ALA A 35 5.04 18.91 2.98
C ALA A 35 4.34 20.23 3.33
N ARG A 36 4.27 21.18 2.39
CA ARG A 36 3.59 22.46 2.59
C ARG A 36 2.07 22.30 2.74
N ASN A 37 1.45 21.46 1.92
CA ASN A 37 0.01 21.22 1.99
C ASN A 37 -0.35 20.52 3.31
N ARG A 38 0.40 19.48 3.70
CA ARG A 38 0.25 18.83 5.00
C ARG A 38 0.42 19.82 6.16
N GLY A 39 1.44 20.70 6.09
CA GLY A 39 1.67 21.75 7.08
C GLY A 39 0.49 22.70 7.25
N ARG A 40 -0.24 23.04 6.18
CA ARG A 40 -1.42 23.92 6.21
C ARG A 40 -2.69 23.16 6.63
N LEU A 41 -2.93 22.01 6.04
CA LEU A 41 -4.18 21.26 6.23
C LEU A 41 -4.29 20.62 7.62
N LYS A 42 -3.16 20.29 8.26
CA LYS A 42 -3.16 19.72 9.62
C LYS A 42 -3.77 20.64 10.68
N HIS A 43 -3.83 21.94 10.43
CA HIS A 43 -4.40 22.93 11.37
C HIS A 43 -5.91 23.15 11.19
N LEU A 44 -6.51 22.67 10.08
CA LEU A 44 -7.94 22.75 9.89
C LEU A 44 -8.67 21.81 10.87
N PRO A 45 -9.80 22.20 11.48
CA PRO A 45 -10.54 21.30 12.35
C PRO A 45 -11.22 20.18 11.58
N GLY A 46 -11.32 19.00 12.19
CA GLY A 46 -12.05 17.85 11.63
C GLY A 46 -11.19 16.57 11.56
N ALA A 47 -11.74 15.51 12.14
CA ALA A 47 -11.23 14.14 12.05
C ALA A 47 -12.33 13.26 11.45
N PRO A 48 -12.00 12.12 10.81
CA PRO A 48 -10.66 11.64 10.46
C PRO A 48 -9.98 12.49 9.39
N ARG A 49 -8.73 12.18 9.05
CA ARG A 49 -7.89 12.95 8.12
C ARG A 49 -7.19 12.04 7.13
N CYS A 50 -6.91 12.58 5.95
CA CYS A 50 -6.03 11.92 5.01
C CYS A 50 -4.63 11.72 5.62
N LYS A 51 -4.15 10.48 5.69
CA LYS A 51 -2.82 10.17 6.22
C LYS A 51 -1.70 10.82 5.41
N MET A 52 -1.89 11.02 4.12
CA MET A 52 -0.88 11.60 3.23
C MET A 52 -0.81 13.14 3.33
N CYS A 53 -1.91 13.87 3.06
CA CYS A 53 -1.91 15.34 3.01
C CYS A 53 -2.52 16.02 4.24
N ALA A 54 -3.02 15.26 5.21
CA ALA A 54 -3.70 15.73 6.41
C ALA A 54 -5.01 16.51 6.17
N ALA A 55 -5.60 16.44 4.97
CA ALA A 55 -6.91 17.03 4.71
C ALA A 55 -7.98 16.42 5.62
N PRO A 56 -8.80 17.23 6.31
CA PRO A 56 -9.87 16.71 7.15
C PRO A 56 -10.99 16.10 6.30
N PHE A 57 -11.56 15.00 6.78
CA PHE A 57 -12.73 14.35 6.18
C PHE A 57 -14.03 14.69 6.90
N GLY A 58 -13.94 15.07 8.18
CA GLY A 58 -15.08 15.40 9.03
C GLY A 58 -15.27 16.89 9.28
N GLY A 59 -16.44 17.26 9.80
CA GLY A 59 -16.80 18.62 10.15
C GLY A 59 -16.95 19.58 8.95
N PRO A 60 -17.18 20.88 9.20
CA PRO A 60 -17.36 21.87 8.12
C PRO A 60 -16.15 21.97 7.18
N ALA A 61 -14.93 21.85 7.70
CA ALA A 61 -13.72 21.85 6.90
C ALA A 61 -13.64 20.61 6.00
N GLY A 62 -14.11 19.46 6.45
CA GLY A 62 -14.21 18.25 5.65
C GLY A 62 -15.17 18.38 4.47
N ILE A 63 -16.30 19.06 4.65
CA ILE A 63 -17.25 19.35 3.56
C ILE A 63 -16.56 20.20 2.49
N LEU A 64 -15.87 21.27 2.91
CA LEU A 64 -15.14 22.15 2.00
C LEU A 64 -14.02 21.38 1.24
N MET A 65 -13.31 20.49 1.96
CA MET A 65 -12.24 19.69 1.36
C MET A 65 -12.77 18.66 0.35
N ARG A 66 -13.95 18.07 0.58
CA ARG A 66 -14.62 17.18 -0.40
C ARG A 66 -14.88 17.90 -1.72
N TRP A 67 -15.35 19.13 -1.68
CA TRP A 67 -15.59 19.94 -2.87
C TRP A 67 -14.29 20.25 -3.64
N ARG A 68 -13.15 20.24 -2.95
CA ARG A 68 -11.82 20.39 -3.54
C ARG A 68 -11.15 19.07 -3.97
N GLY A 69 -11.89 17.97 -4.01
CA GLY A 69 -11.37 16.67 -4.42
C GLY A 69 -10.68 15.85 -3.32
N HIS A 70 -10.70 16.35 -2.08
CA HIS A 70 -10.16 15.62 -0.93
C HIS A 70 -11.19 14.73 -0.23
N ALA A 71 -12.15 14.17 -0.96
CA ALA A 71 -13.02 13.12 -0.44
C ALA A 71 -12.20 11.86 -0.09
N PRO A 72 -12.61 11.08 0.93
CA PRO A 72 -12.01 9.78 1.17
C PRO A 72 -12.05 8.93 -0.10
N TRP A 73 -10.96 8.22 -0.38
CA TRP A 73 -10.88 7.32 -1.52
C TRP A 73 -11.66 6.03 -1.20
N PRO A 74 -12.57 5.56 -2.09
CA PRO A 74 -13.45 4.42 -1.77
C PRO A 74 -12.71 3.13 -1.39
N ASN A 75 -11.59 2.85 -2.08
CA ASN A 75 -10.79 1.64 -1.86
C ASN A 75 -9.82 1.75 -0.67
N ASN A 76 -9.56 2.98 -0.20
CA ASN A 76 -8.72 3.23 0.97
C ASN A 76 -9.16 4.54 1.65
N PRO A 77 -10.12 4.50 2.57
CA PRO A 77 -10.77 5.68 3.13
C PRO A 77 -9.87 6.58 4.00
N ASP A 78 -8.70 6.11 4.38
CA ASP A 78 -7.71 6.89 5.12
C ASP A 78 -6.92 7.85 4.21
N TYR A 79 -7.09 7.74 2.89
CA TYR A 79 -6.48 8.63 1.90
C TYR A 79 -7.54 9.37 1.10
N CYS A 80 -7.19 10.56 0.60
CA CYS A 80 -8.12 11.32 -0.25
C CYS A 80 -7.89 11.06 -1.73
N GLY A 81 -8.95 11.22 -2.52
CA GLY A 81 -8.92 11.04 -3.97
C GLY A 81 -7.89 11.93 -4.66
N ALA A 82 -7.68 13.17 -4.20
CA ALA A 82 -6.68 14.06 -4.78
C ALA A 82 -5.24 13.52 -4.67
N CYS A 83 -4.90 12.83 -3.57
CA CYS A 83 -3.60 12.19 -3.43
C CYS A 83 -3.43 11.01 -4.40
N PHE A 84 -4.47 10.17 -4.56
CA PHE A 84 -4.43 9.06 -5.49
C PHE A 84 -4.44 9.52 -6.96
N GLN A 85 -5.27 10.49 -7.32
CA GLN A 85 -5.34 11.02 -8.69
C GLN A 85 -4.03 11.66 -9.16
N LEU A 86 -3.22 12.19 -8.23
CA LEU A 86 -1.92 12.72 -8.60
C LEU A 86 -0.97 11.60 -9.04
N LEU A 87 -0.95 10.49 -8.30
CA LEU A 87 -0.14 9.32 -8.63
C LEU A 87 -0.60 8.70 -9.96
N ASP A 88 -1.91 8.62 -10.19
CA ASP A 88 -2.50 8.09 -11.42
C ASP A 88 -2.23 8.98 -12.65
N ARG A 89 -2.11 10.30 -12.45
CA ARG A 89 -1.86 11.25 -13.54
C ARG A 89 -0.44 11.19 -14.11
N TYR A 90 0.53 10.87 -13.26
CA TYR A 90 1.95 10.88 -13.62
C TYR A 90 2.47 9.45 -13.61
N HIS A 91 2.20 8.71 -14.71
CA HIS A 91 2.73 7.36 -14.87
C HIS A 91 4.25 7.32 -14.66
N GLY A 92 4.70 6.29 -14.00
CA GLY A 92 6.09 6.08 -13.67
C GLY A 92 6.27 5.51 -12.28
N GLY A 93 7.43 5.72 -11.70
CA GLY A 93 7.76 5.23 -10.36
C GLY A 93 9.19 5.57 -10.02
N ALA A 94 9.63 5.12 -8.86
CA ALA A 94 11.01 5.24 -8.42
C ALA A 94 11.46 3.99 -7.66
N GLU A 95 12.74 3.71 -7.70
CA GLU A 95 13.36 2.74 -6.81
C GLU A 95 13.54 3.38 -5.44
N ILE A 96 12.85 2.84 -4.44
CA ILE A 96 12.94 3.26 -3.04
C ILE A 96 13.08 2.05 -2.13
N GLU A 97 13.67 2.24 -0.96
CA GLU A 97 13.60 1.25 0.10
C GLU A 97 12.18 1.25 0.69
N SER A 98 11.57 0.08 0.71
CA SER A 98 10.20 -0.13 1.18
C SER A 98 10.08 -1.48 1.87
N SER A 99 9.05 -1.64 2.69
CA SER A 99 8.69 -2.94 3.25
C SER A 99 7.43 -3.46 2.59
N PHE A 100 7.41 -4.76 2.35
CA PHE A 100 6.32 -5.48 1.71
C PHE A 100 5.77 -6.53 2.66
N LEU A 101 4.46 -6.65 2.69
CA LEU A 101 3.75 -7.70 3.40
C LEU A 101 2.97 -8.51 2.37
N PHE A 102 3.17 -9.83 2.42
CA PHE A 102 2.44 -10.81 1.62
C PHE A 102 1.64 -11.68 2.58
N ALA A 103 0.33 -11.75 2.39
CA ALA A 103 -0.54 -12.59 3.21
C ALA A 103 -1.37 -13.49 2.30
N ASP A 104 -1.29 -14.80 2.52
CA ASP A 104 -1.90 -15.82 1.67
C ASP A 104 -2.68 -16.84 2.50
N ILE A 105 -3.81 -17.32 1.98
CA ILE A 105 -4.63 -18.32 2.66
C ILE A 105 -4.00 -19.71 2.50
N ARG A 106 -3.63 -20.31 3.61
CA ARG A 106 -3.05 -21.66 3.62
C ARG A 106 -4.10 -22.70 3.21
N GLY A 107 -3.75 -23.48 2.17
CA GLY A 107 -4.64 -24.55 1.68
C GLY A 107 -5.91 -24.02 0.99
N SER A 108 -5.87 -22.85 0.40
CA SER A 108 -7.00 -22.19 -0.27
C SER A 108 -7.67 -23.08 -1.33
N THR A 109 -6.91 -23.87 -2.08
CA THR A 109 -7.44 -24.82 -3.08
C THR A 109 -8.34 -25.86 -2.41
N THR A 110 -7.87 -26.48 -1.31
CA THR A 110 -8.66 -27.48 -0.56
C THR A 110 -9.91 -26.84 0.07
N LEU A 111 -9.78 -25.60 0.57
CA LEU A 111 -10.93 -24.86 1.09
C LEU A 111 -11.96 -24.60 -0.02
N ALA A 112 -11.50 -24.17 -1.20
CA ALA A 112 -12.37 -23.91 -2.35
C ALA A 112 -13.09 -25.17 -2.85
N GLU A 113 -12.41 -26.33 -2.86
CA GLU A 113 -13.00 -27.62 -3.22
C GLU A 113 -14.07 -28.10 -2.21
N GLY A 114 -13.89 -27.73 -0.93
CA GLY A 114 -14.81 -28.09 0.18
C GLY A 114 -16.04 -27.23 0.33
N MET A 115 -16.19 -26.13 -0.44
CA MET A 115 -17.29 -25.17 -0.28
C MET A 115 -17.91 -24.74 -1.63
N SER A 116 -19.10 -24.14 -1.57
CA SER A 116 -19.68 -23.56 -2.77
C SER A 116 -18.88 -22.32 -3.23
N PRO A 117 -18.87 -21.99 -4.53
CA PRO A 117 -18.18 -20.79 -5.04
C PRO A 117 -18.63 -19.50 -4.33
N THR A 118 -19.91 -19.38 -4.00
CA THR A 118 -20.44 -18.22 -3.25
C THR A 118 -19.91 -18.15 -1.82
N ALA A 119 -19.81 -19.30 -1.13
CA ALA A 119 -19.28 -19.36 0.23
C ALA A 119 -17.78 -19.03 0.24
N PHE A 120 -17.00 -19.53 -0.71
CA PHE A 120 -15.59 -19.21 -0.86
C PHE A 120 -15.38 -17.72 -1.16
N ARG A 121 -16.19 -17.14 -2.06
CA ARG A 121 -16.15 -15.69 -2.32
C ARG A 121 -16.43 -14.86 -1.07
N THR A 122 -17.43 -15.23 -0.28
CA THR A 122 -17.74 -14.55 0.98
C THR A 122 -16.59 -14.63 1.99
N LEU A 123 -15.90 -15.78 2.02
CA LEU A 123 -14.70 -15.96 2.87
C LEU A 123 -13.57 -15.04 2.43
N LEU A 124 -13.29 -14.96 1.11
CA LEU A 124 -12.29 -14.05 0.55
C LEU A 124 -12.63 -12.58 0.85
N ASP A 125 -13.87 -12.17 0.64
CA ASP A 125 -14.30 -10.79 0.92
C ASP A 125 -14.08 -10.42 2.39
N ARG A 126 -14.40 -11.34 3.32
CA ARG A 126 -14.13 -11.15 4.75
C ARG A 126 -12.63 -11.03 5.03
N PHE A 127 -11.80 -11.85 4.40
CA PHE A 127 -10.34 -11.80 4.55
C PHE A 127 -9.78 -10.48 4.03
N TYR A 128 -10.19 -10.04 2.85
CA TYR A 128 -9.78 -8.76 2.28
C TYR A 128 -10.16 -7.59 3.17
N ASP A 129 -11.39 -7.57 3.71
CA ASP A 129 -11.83 -6.52 4.64
C ASP A 129 -10.96 -6.46 5.90
N VAL A 130 -10.58 -7.61 6.44
CA VAL A 130 -9.69 -7.68 7.61
C VAL A 130 -8.30 -7.18 7.24
N ALA A 131 -7.74 -7.66 6.14
CA ALA A 131 -6.39 -7.28 5.70
C ALA A 131 -6.29 -5.78 5.40
N VAL A 132 -7.26 -5.21 4.69
CA VAL A 132 -7.32 -3.76 4.41
C VAL A 132 -7.30 -2.95 5.71
N ARG A 133 -8.17 -3.30 6.67
CA ARG A 133 -8.23 -2.59 7.96
C ARG A 133 -6.91 -2.65 8.71
N VAL A 134 -6.28 -3.82 8.75
CA VAL A 134 -5.01 -4.01 9.45
C VAL A 134 -3.88 -3.23 8.76
N LEU A 135 -3.73 -3.38 7.44
CA LEU A 135 -2.67 -2.69 6.70
C LEU A 135 -2.77 -1.17 6.86
N VAL A 136 -3.98 -0.63 6.66
CA VAL A 136 -4.23 0.82 6.77
C VAL A 136 -4.01 1.34 8.20
N ALA A 137 -4.37 0.55 9.23
CA ALA A 137 -4.14 0.94 10.63
C ALA A 137 -2.65 1.06 10.98
N HIS A 138 -1.79 0.34 10.24
CA HIS A 138 -0.33 0.34 10.44
C HIS A 138 0.44 1.15 9.37
N ASP A 139 -0.22 2.14 8.75
CA ASP A 139 0.37 3.01 7.73
C ASP A 139 0.84 2.30 6.45
N GLY A 140 0.26 1.11 6.17
CA GLY A 140 0.44 0.38 4.92
C GLY A 140 -0.55 0.83 3.83
N ILE A 141 -0.16 0.60 2.60
CA ILE A 141 -0.99 0.72 1.39
C ILE A 141 -1.32 -0.69 0.91
N VAL A 142 -2.58 -0.96 0.58
CA VAL A 142 -2.92 -2.17 -0.16
C VAL A 142 -2.56 -1.95 -1.62
N ASP A 143 -1.60 -2.74 -2.12
CA ASP A 143 -1.17 -2.69 -3.52
C ASP A 143 -2.18 -3.42 -4.40
N LYS A 144 -2.39 -4.70 -4.11
CA LYS A 144 -3.29 -5.54 -4.91
C LYS A 144 -3.79 -6.75 -4.13
N PHE A 145 -4.82 -7.36 -4.69
CA PHE A 145 -5.31 -8.69 -4.35
C PHE A 145 -5.00 -9.64 -5.52
N VAL A 146 -4.36 -10.76 -5.25
CA VAL A 146 -4.00 -11.76 -6.26
C VAL A 146 -4.56 -13.11 -5.85
N GLY A 147 -5.77 -13.43 -6.35
CA GLY A 147 -6.48 -14.63 -5.89
C GLY A 147 -6.80 -14.56 -4.41
N ASP A 148 -6.18 -15.37 -3.61
CA ASP A 148 -6.29 -15.45 -2.15
C ASP A 148 -5.13 -14.75 -1.42
N GLU A 149 -4.27 -14.03 -2.14
CA GLU A 149 -3.17 -13.24 -1.60
C GLU A 149 -3.51 -11.76 -1.50
N VAL A 150 -3.04 -11.12 -0.44
CA VAL A 150 -3.04 -9.66 -0.23
C VAL A 150 -1.62 -9.16 -0.19
N VAL A 151 -1.32 -8.17 -1.01
CA VAL A 151 -0.01 -7.49 -1.01
C VAL A 151 -0.15 -6.10 -0.41
N GLY A 152 0.63 -5.84 0.64
CA GLY A 152 0.74 -4.54 1.30
C GLY A 152 2.12 -3.93 1.12
N ILE A 153 2.19 -2.61 0.95
CA ILE A 153 3.43 -1.84 0.83
C ILE A 153 3.49 -0.79 1.94
N PHE A 154 4.64 -0.66 2.58
CA PHE A 154 4.94 0.33 3.60
C PHE A 154 6.09 1.20 3.09
N ILE A 155 5.78 2.47 2.83
CA ILE A 155 6.72 3.44 2.25
C ILE A 155 7.11 4.52 3.26
N PRO A 156 8.31 5.13 3.12
CA PRO A 156 8.78 6.19 4.04
C PRO A 156 7.82 7.38 4.15
N ALA A 157 7.12 7.76 3.08
CA ALA A 157 6.16 8.86 3.10
C ALA A 157 5.03 8.69 4.14
N LEU A 158 4.71 7.47 4.56
CA LEU A 158 3.63 7.15 5.48
C LEU A 158 4.13 6.66 6.83
N ALA A 159 5.04 5.68 6.81
CA ALA A 159 5.56 5.03 8.01
C ALA A 159 6.97 5.56 8.41
N HIS A 160 7.51 6.55 7.70
CA HIS A 160 8.85 7.09 7.91
C HIS A 160 9.92 5.98 7.90
N ASP A 161 10.99 6.13 8.67
CA ASP A 161 12.04 5.12 8.82
C ASP A 161 11.56 3.85 9.57
N GLU A 162 10.35 3.90 10.14
CA GLU A 162 9.73 2.80 10.87
C GLU A 162 8.92 1.83 9.98
N HIS A 163 8.97 2.00 8.66
CA HIS A 163 8.21 1.14 7.73
C HIS A 163 8.48 -0.37 7.91
N PRO A 164 9.69 -0.86 8.29
CA PRO A 164 9.88 -2.27 8.58
C PRO A 164 9.17 -2.71 9.87
N ALA A 165 9.20 -1.87 10.91
CA ALA A 165 8.51 -2.15 12.16
C ALA A 165 6.98 -2.12 11.98
N SER A 166 6.46 -1.16 11.20
CA SER A 166 5.04 -1.08 10.84
C SER A 166 4.59 -2.32 10.07
N ALA A 167 5.37 -2.82 9.12
CA ALA A 167 5.06 -4.04 8.37
C ALA A 167 5.02 -5.27 9.28
N ILE A 168 5.96 -5.41 10.22
CA ILE A 168 5.97 -6.49 11.20
C ILE A 168 4.76 -6.40 12.15
N ALA A 169 4.43 -5.20 12.61
CA ALA A 169 3.27 -4.98 13.47
C ALA A 169 1.96 -5.33 12.73
N ALA A 170 1.84 -4.92 11.47
CA ALA A 170 0.70 -5.30 10.63
C ALA A 170 0.60 -6.82 10.43
N ALA A 171 1.73 -7.51 10.20
CA ALA A 171 1.76 -8.96 10.05
C ALA A 171 1.23 -9.68 11.30
N ARG A 172 1.65 -9.25 12.49
CA ARG A 172 1.18 -9.79 13.77
C ARG A 172 -0.31 -9.51 13.97
N ALA A 173 -0.73 -8.28 13.75
CA ALA A 173 -2.14 -7.89 13.88
C ALA A 173 -3.05 -8.65 12.89
N LEU A 174 -2.56 -8.98 11.69
CA LEU A 174 -3.30 -9.76 10.72
C LEU A 174 -3.45 -11.22 11.18
N LEU A 175 -2.40 -11.84 11.70
CA LEU A 175 -2.46 -13.17 12.28
C LEU A 175 -3.44 -13.20 13.47
N GLU A 176 -3.38 -12.23 14.38
CA GLU A 176 -4.32 -12.08 15.49
C GLU A 176 -5.77 -11.95 14.96
N ALA A 177 -6.00 -11.05 14.01
CA ALA A 177 -7.33 -10.82 13.45
C ALA A 177 -7.90 -12.02 12.68
N THR A 178 -7.07 -12.94 12.23
CA THR A 178 -7.46 -14.20 11.61
C THR A 178 -7.56 -15.36 12.60
N GLY A 179 -7.23 -15.15 13.87
CA GLY A 179 -7.44 -16.07 14.99
C GLY A 179 -6.25 -16.95 15.34
N HIS A 180 -5.01 -16.55 14.94
CA HIS A 180 -3.80 -17.35 15.22
C HIS A 180 -3.23 -17.19 16.64
N ASP A 181 -3.75 -16.25 17.41
CA ASP A 181 -3.35 -16.00 18.81
C ASP A 181 -4.23 -16.71 19.84
N GLY A 182 -5.31 -17.36 19.40
CA GLY A 182 -6.28 -18.04 20.26
C GLY A 182 -5.89 -19.50 20.56
N PRO A 183 -6.55 -20.11 21.58
CA PRO A 183 -6.29 -21.51 21.96
C PRO A 183 -6.89 -22.53 20.98
N GLY A 184 -7.55 -22.12 19.93
CA GLY A 184 -8.18 -22.96 18.91
C GLY A 184 -7.57 -22.79 17.53
N GLU A 185 -8.18 -23.45 16.54
CA GLU A 185 -7.81 -23.22 15.14
C GLU A 185 -8.26 -21.82 14.69
N PRO A 186 -7.45 -21.13 13.88
CA PRO A 186 -7.82 -19.84 13.31
C PRO A 186 -9.09 -19.98 12.45
N TRP A 187 -9.94 -18.94 12.43
CA TRP A 187 -11.12 -18.95 11.53
C TRP A 187 -10.72 -18.93 10.05
N LEU A 188 -9.48 -18.51 9.77
CA LEU A 188 -8.84 -18.60 8.46
C LEU A 188 -7.34 -18.85 8.67
N PRO A 189 -6.82 -19.97 8.19
CA PRO A 189 -5.38 -20.22 8.23
C PRO A 189 -4.67 -19.33 7.20
N VAL A 190 -3.85 -18.40 7.69
CA VAL A 190 -3.11 -17.42 6.86
C VAL A 190 -1.61 -17.57 7.09
N GLY A 191 -0.84 -17.52 6.01
CA GLY A 191 0.60 -17.33 6.07
C GLY A 191 0.95 -15.87 5.78
N VAL A 192 1.85 -15.28 6.56
CA VAL A 192 2.29 -13.90 6.34
C VAL A 192 3.80 -13.87 6.20
N GLY A 193 4.28 -13.19 5.15
CA GLY A 193 5.69 -12.89 4.93
C GLY A 193 5.93 -11.38 4.90
N VAL A 194 7.06 -10.94 5.45
CA VAL A 194 7.50 -9.53 5.40
C VAL A 194 8.91 -9.48 4.85
N ALA A 195 9.15 -8.57 3.93
CA ALA A 195 10.47 -8.30 3.37
C ALA A 195 10.70 -6.79 3.28
N THR A 196 11.95 -6.35 3.50
CA THR A 196 12.38 -4.96 3.32
C THR A 196 13.52 -4.92 2.33
N GLY A 197 13.48 -3.98 1.41
CA GLY A 197 14.51 -3.78 0.41
C GLY A 197 14.14 -2.75 -0.63
N THR A 198 15.09 -2.45 -1.50
CA THR A 198 14.87 -1.54 -2.63
C THR A 198 14.02 -2.23 -3.69
N ALA A 199 12.94 -1.57 -4.08
CA ALA A 199 12.08 -2.01 -5.17
C ALA A 199 11.57 -0.82 -5.98
N PHE A 200 11.20 -1.08 -7.22
CA PHE A 200 10.50 -0.09 -8.04
C PHE A 200 9.03 -0.01 -7.58
N VAL A 201 8.62 1.17 -7.12
CA VAL A 201 7.26 1.47 -6.70
C VAL A 201 6.69 2.54 -7.62
N GLY A 202 5.54 2.25 -8.24
CA GLY A 202 4.94 3.16 -9.22
C GLY A 202 3.66 2.62 -9.86
N SER A 203 3.22 3.29 -10.94
CA SER A 203 2.00 2.95 -11.71
C SER A 203 2.27 2.78 -13.21
#